data_59ea04f8357daadc9606d7978111f809
#
_entry.id   59ea04f8357daadc9606d7978111f809
#
_cell.length_a   1.000
_cell.length_b   1.000
_cell.length_c   1.000
_cell.angle_alpha   90.00
_cell.angle_beta   90.00
_cell.angle_gamma   90.00
#
_symmetry.space_group_name_H-M   'P 1'
#
loop_
_entity.id
_entity.type
_entity.pdbx_description
1 polymer ?
#
loop_
_entity_poly.entity_id
_entity_poly.type
_entity_poly.pdbx_seq_one_letter_code
_entity_poly.pdbx_strand_id
1 'polypeptide(L)'
;LVPQGPGILNVSLAYAVPRGVATWMEPVYLHLCEVIAQGLREVGVETHWQAVEGSFCDGRFNLAWGPGDSARKIAGTAQYWRRAPSAVQTPDGQRHLVLAHAILLVDADPVEINARANAFEAAIHSGRHYDPAKVVSVREASGIDDATGLTETVKTAIRNAIARSTAPGQ
;
A
#
# COMPACT_ATOMS: atom_id res chain seq x y z
N LEU A 1 -11.54 -4.82 -5.27
CA LEU A 1 -11.99 -4.92 -3.87
C LEU A 1 -10.89 -5.56 -3.02
N VAL A 2 -10.69 -5.04 -1.80
CA VAL A 2 -9.81 -5.69 -0.81
C VAL A 2 -10.61 -5.87 0.47
N PRO A 3 -10.72 -7.09 1.00
CA PRO A 3 -11.36 -7.35 2.28
C PRO A 3 -10.69 -6.54 3.40
N GLN A 4 -11.46 -6.10 4.38
CA GLN A 4 -10.99 -5.40 5.57
C GLN A 4 -11.23 -6.27 6.81
N GLY A 5 -10.33 -6.21 7.79
CA GLY A 5 -10.45 -6.99 9.01
C GLY A 5 -9.23 -6.89 9.91
N PRO A 6 -9.21 -7.66 11.00
CA PRO A 6 -8.03 -7.78 11.85
C PRO A 6 -6.78 -8.16 11.06
N GLY A 7 -5.61 -7.67 11.48
CA GLY A 7 -4.35 -7.95 10.80
C GLY A 7 -4.11 -7.15 9.51
N ILE A 8 -5.02 -6.23 9.15
CA ILE A 8 -4.85 -5.31 8.01
C ILE A 8 -4.59 -3.90 8.54
N LEU A 9 -3.52 -3.27 8.06
CA LEU A 9 -3.18 -1.89 8.38
C LEU A 9 -3.45 -1.00 7.16
N ASN A 10 -4.28 0.03 7.34
CA ASN A 10 -4.52 1.06 6.36
C ASN A 10 -3.57 2.25 6.61
N VAL A 11 -2.81 2.65 5.59
CA VAL A 11 -1.92 3.81 5.62
C VAL A 11 -2.42 4.83 4.62
N SER A 12 -2.74 6.04 5.08
CA SER A 12 -3.21 7.13 4.22
C SER A 12 -2.37 8.37 4.43
N LEU A 13 -1.85 8.94 3.34
CA LEU A 13 -1.10 10.19 3.32
C LEU A 13 -1.82 11.19 2.43
N ALA A 14 -1.97 12.42 2.90
CA ALA A 14 -2.59 13.50 2.13
C ALA A 14 -1.57 14.59 1.83
N TYR A 15 -1.51 15.01 0.57
CA TYR A 15 -0.59 16.03 0.09
C TYR A 15 -1.32 17.15 -0.64
N ALA A 16 -0.69 18.32 -0.65
CA ALA A 16 -1.02 19.41 -1.57
C ALA A 16 0.16 19.60 -2.53
N VAL A 17 0.02 19.15 -3.77
CA VAL A 17 1.08 19.24 -4.80
C VAL A 17 0.76 20.31 -5.84
N PRO A 18 1.78 20.88 -6.51
CA PRO A 18 1.57 21.78 -7.64
C PRO A 18 0.71 21.15 -8.74
N ARG A 19 0.12 21.97 -9.62
CA ARG A 19 -0.68 21.49 -10.75
C ARG A 19 0.13 20.53 -11.63
N GLY A 20 -0.53 19.44 -12.07
CA GLY A 20 0.08 18.46 -12.97
C GLY A 20 -0.03 17.04 -12.40
N VAL A 21 -1.22 16.42 -12.49
CA VAL A 21 -1.43 15.04 -11.98
C VAL A 21 -0.41 14.06 -12.58
N ALA A 22 -0.15 14.15 -13.89
CA ALA A 22 0.80 13.26 -14.55
C ALA A 22 2.24 13.38 -14.00
N THR A 23 2.65 14.59 -13.61
CA THR A 23 3.98 14.83 -13.03
C THR A 23 4.13 14.24 -11.63
N TRP A 24 3.07 14.28 -10.82
CA TRP A 24 3.14 13.92 -9.40
C TRP A 24 2.61 12.53 -9.07
N MET A 25 1.91 11.87 -9.99
CA MET A 25 1.31 10.56 -9.74
C MET A 25 2.36 9.52 -9.33
N GLU A 26 3.42 9.35 -10.09
CA GLU A 26 4.49 8.40 -9.79
C GLU A 26 5.27 8.79 -8.53
N PRO A 27 5.79 10.04 -8.37
CA PRO A 27 6.45 10.45 -7.14
C PRO A 27 5.64 10.22 -5.85
N VAL A 28 4.32 10.43 -5.89
CA VAL A 28 3.45 10.18 -4.74
C VAL A 28 3.32 8.68 -4.44
N TYR A 29 3.23 7.81 -5.46
CA TYR A 29 3.25 6.36 -5.25
C TYR A 29 4.59 5.89 -4.67
N LEU A 30 5.70 6.36 -5.24
CA LEU A 30 7.04 5.99 -4.77
C LEU A 30 7.28 6.44 -3.33
N HIS A 31 6.86 7.64 -2.95
CA HIS A 31 6.97 8.10 -1.57
C HIS A 31 6.15 7.23 -0.61
N LEU A 32 4.90 6.89 -0.96
CA LEU A 32 4.07 6.01 -0.14
C LEU A 32 4.72 4.62 0.02
N CYS A 33 5.21 4.03 -1.07
CA CYS A 33 5.91 2.75 -1.04
C CYS A 33 7.18 2.81 -0.19
N GLU A 34 7.97 3.88 -0.34
CA GLU A 34 9.25 4.03 0.38
C GLU A 34 9.04 4.16 1.90
N VAL A 35 8.09 4.99 2.36
CA VAL A 35 7.87 5.12 3.81
C VAL A 35 7.34 3.82 4.43
N ILE A 36 6.55 3.05 3.70
CA ILE A 36 6.11 1.74 4.17
C ILE A 36 7.27 0.76 4.17
N ALA A 37 8.08 0.71 3.11
CA ALA A 37 9.25 -0.16 3.00
C ALA A 37 10.28 0.14 4.11
N GLN A 38 10.53 1.42 4.43
CA GLN A 38 11.40 1.81 5.54
C GLN A 38 10.87 1.30 6.89
N GLY A 39 9.57 1.45 7.15
CA GLY A 39 8.95 0.92 8.36
C GLY A 39 9.03 -0.61 8.44
N LEU A 40 8.82 -1.31 7.31
CA LEU A 40 8.91 -2.78 7.26
C LEU A 40 10.34 -3.29 7.47
N ARG A 41 11.34 -2.55 6.99
CA ARG A 41 12.76 -2.86 7.25
C ARG A 41 13.10 -2.85 8.74
N GLU A 42 12.48 -1.98 9.54
CA GLU A 42 12.66 -1.95 11.00
C GLU A 42 12.15 -3.23 11.70
N VAL A 43 11.26 -3.98 11.05
CA VAL A 43 10.77 -5.29 11.52
C VAL A 43 11.34 -6.48 10.73
N GLY A 44 12.46 -6.25 10.01
CA GLY A 44 13.18 -7.31 9.30
C GLY A 44 12.57 -7.74 7.97
N VAL A 45 11.66 -6.96 7.38
CA VAL A 45 11.00 -7.30 6.11
C VAL A 45 11.45 -6.34 5.00
N GLU A 46 12.30 -6.84 4.10
CA GLU A 46 12.74 -6.09 2.92
C GLU A 46 11.70 -6.18 1.80
N THR A 47 11.31 -5.04 1.26
CA THR A 47 10.30 -4.95 0.20
C THR A 47 10.73 -4.02 -0.92
N HIS A 48 10.12 -4.21 -2.09
CA HIS A 48 10.30 -3.34 -3.25
C HIS A 48 8.96 -3.15 -3.96
N TRP A 49 8.85 -2.16 -4.83
CA TRP A 49 7.63 -1.94 -5.60
C TRP A 49 7.68 -2.66 -6.94
N GLN A 50 6.64 -3.45 -7.23
CA GLN A 50 6.39 -4.07 -8.53
C GLN A 50 4.93 -4.52 -8.67
N ALA A 51 4.50 -4.80 -9.90
CA ALA A 51 3.28 -5.56 -10.13
C ALA A 51 3.49 -7.02 -9.74
N VAL A 52 2.47 -7.62 -9.12
CA VAL A 52 2.44 -9.06 -8.80
C VAL A 52 1.22 -9.65 -9.50
N GLU A 53 1.43 -10.21 -10.67
CA GLU A 53 0.37 -10.80 -11.48
C GLU A 53 -0.32 -11.95 -10.72
N GLY A 54 -1.64 -12.02 -10.84
CA GLY A 54 -2.47 -13.00 -10.13
C GLY A 54 -2.82 -12.61 -8.69
N SER A 55 -2.25 -11.54 -8.14
CA SER A 55 -2.71 -10.95 -6.88
C SER A 55 -3.93 -10.03 -7.10
N PHE A 56 -4.74 -9.81 -6.05
CA PHE A 56 -5.81 -8.81 -6.15
C PHE A 56 -5.24 -7.40 -6.36
N CYS A 57 -5.85 -6.60 -7.25
CA CYS A 57 -5.39 -5.26 -7.59
C CYS A 57 -3.88 -5.23 -7.93
N ASP A 58 -3.49 -5.92 -8.98
CA ASP A 58 -2.12 -6.16 -9.46
C ASP A 58 -1.42 -4.94 -10.09
N GLY A 59 -1.70 -3.75 -9.57
CA GLY A 59 -1.12 -2.50 -10.04
C GLY A 59 0.42 -2.44 -9.92
N ARG A 60 1.05 -1.64 -10.79
CA ARG A 60 2.49 -1.46 -10.89
C ARG A 60 3.17 -1.00 -9.57
N PHE A 61 2.49 -0.24 -8.74
CA PHE A 61 3.02 0.33 -7.49
C PHE A 61 2.56 -0.43 -6.24
N ASN A 62 2.43 -1.75 -6.33
CA ASN A 62 2.27 -2.57 -5.14
C ASN A 62 3.61 -2.79 -4.45
N LEU A 63 3.62 -2.99 -3.13
CA LEU A 63 4.78 -3.51 -2.43
C LEU A 63 4.78 -5.03 -2.50
N ALA A 64 5.95 -5.57 -2.82
CA ALA A 64 6.22 -7.00 -2.94
C ALA A 64 7.39 -7.41 -2.04
N TRP A 65 7.34 -8.65 -1.58
CA TRP A 65 8.38 -9.34 -0.82
C TRP A 65 8.88 -10.56 -1.59
N GLY A 66 10.18 -10.82 -1.52
CA GLY A 66 10.82 -11.93 -2.25
C GLY A 66 11.33 -11.53 -3.64
N PRO A 67 12.12 -12.37 -4.30
CA PRO A 67 12.82 -12.01 -5.51
C PRO A 67 12.01 -12.20 -6.79
N GLY A 68 12.13 -11.26 -7.73
CA GLY A 68 11.70 -11.36 -9.13
C GLY A 68 10.29 -11.93 -9.34
N ASP A 69 10.16 -12.96 -10.17
CA ASP A 69 8.87 -13.57 -10.53
C ASP A 69 8.22 -14.38 -9.39
N SER A 70 8.99 -14.74 -8.38
CA SER A 70 8.47 -15.39 -7.16
C SER A 70 8.03 -14.41 -6.08
N ALA A 71 8.13 -13.10 -6.33
CA ALA A 71 7.71 -12.10 -5.39
C ALA A 71 6.21 -12.20 -5.10
N ARG A 72 5.85 -11.96 -3.83
CA ARG A 72 4.47 -11.98 -3.34
C ARG A 72 4.07 -10.59 -2.86
N LYS A 73 2.85 -10.19 -3.17
CA LYS A 73 2.32 -8.90 -2.77
C LYS A 73 2.10 -8.86 -1.26
N ILE A 74 2.64 -7.82 -0.61
CA ILE A 74 2.47 -7.57 0.82
C ILE A 74 1.58 -6.35 1.09
N ALA A 75 1.58 -5.36 0.17
CA ALA A 75 0.69 -4.20 0.23
C ALA A 75 0.19 -3.77 -1.15
N GLY A 76 -1.04 -3.31 -1.20
CA GLY A 76 -1.64 -2.68 -2.37
C GLY A 76 -1.76 -1.18 -2.18
N THR A 77 -1.59 -0.39 -3.25
CA THR A 77 -1.66 1.07 -3.21
C THR A 77 -2.71 1.64 -4.16
N ALA A 78 -3.22 2.82 -3.81
CA ALA A 78 -4.15 3.59 -4.62
C ALA A 78 -3.95 5.08 -4.41
N GLN A 79 -4.43 5.89 -5.35
CA GLN A 79 -4.46 7.35 -5.23
C GLN A 79 -5.82 7.89 -5.62
N TYR A 80 -6.25 8.95 -4.92
CA TYR A 80 -7.41 9.76 -5.28
C TYR A 80 -6.97 11.23 -5.40
N TRP A 81 -7.35 11.87 -6.50
CA TRP A 81 -6.94 13.23 -6.84
C TRP A 81 -8.13 14.15 -6.95
N ARG A 82 -7.99 15.37 -6.42
CA ARG A 82 -8.96 16.44 -6.64
C ARG A 82 -8.27 17.79 -6.71
N ARG A 83 -8.91 18.77 -7.34
CA ARG A 83 -8.48 20.16 -7.30
C ARG A 83 -8.55 20.66 -5.85
N ALA A 84 -7.51 21.37 -5.40
CA ALA A 84 -7.52 21.98 -4.09
C ALA A 84 -8.55 23.11 -4.02
N PRO A 85 -9.27 23.29 -2.90
CA PRO A 85 -10.12 24.46 -2.67
C PRO A 85 -9.33 25.77 -2.79
N SER A 86 -10.01 26.87 -3.10
CA SER A 86 -9.37 28.19 -3.23
C SER A 86 -8.56 28.61 -2.00
N ALA A 87 -8.96 28.21 -0.80
CA ALA A 87 -8.27 28.50 0.46
C ALA A 87 -6.87 27.85 0.56
N VAL A 88 -6.56 26.83 -0.23
CA VAL A 88 -5.24 26.15 -0.30
C VAL A 88 -4.50 26.39 -1.61
N GLN A 89 -5.01 27.30 -2.46
CA GLN A 89 -4.29 27.77 -3.63
C GLN A 89 -3.19 28.73 -3.20
N THR A 90 -2.08 28.72 -3.90
CA THR A 90 -0.97 29.66 -3.67
C THR A 90 -0.93 30.71 -4.76
N PRO A 91 -0.32 31.88 -4.52
CA PRO A 91 -0.11 32.90 -5.56
C PRO A 91 0.62 32.34 -6.79
N ASP A 92 1.48 31.36 -6.59
CA ASP A 92 2.33 30.74 -7.62
C ASP A 92 1.58 29.71 -8.49
N GLY A 93 0.31 29.42 -8.20
CA GLY A 93 -0.48 28.53 -9.04
C GLY A 93 -1.51 27.64 -8.35
N GLN A 94 -2.20 26.90 -9.21
CA GLN A 94 -3.21 25.94 -8.76
C GLN A 94 -2.56 24.69 -8.16
N ARG A 95 -3.15 24.18 -7.07
CA ARG A 95 -2.74 22.94 -6.43
C ARG A 95 -3.79 21.84 -6.59
N HIS A 96 -3.31 20.60 -6.53
CA HIS A 96 -4.14 19.41 -6.36
C HIS A 96 -3.95 18.84 -4.96
N LEU A 97 -5.02 18.35 -4.38
CA LEU A 97 -4.98 17.47 -3.21
C LEU A 97 -4.94 16.03 -3.71
N VAL A 98 -4.03 15.25 -3.16
CA VAL A 98 -3.94 13.82 -3.42
C VAL A 98 -4.02 13.07 -2.10
N LEU A 99 -4.88 12.06 -2.05
CA LEU A 99 -4.89 11.03 -1.02
C LEU A 99 -4.18 9.81 -1.59
N ALA A 100 -3.01 9.49 -1.07
CA ALA A 100 -2.30 8.24 -1.34
C ALA A 100 -2.65 7.25 -0.23
N HIS A 101 -3.05 6.05 -0.61
CA HIS A 101 -3.54 5.04 0.31
C HIS A 101 -2.89 3.69 0.04
N ALA A 102 -2.53 2.98 1.10
CA ALA A 102 -2.07 1.60 1.04
C ALA A 102 -2.84 0.72 2.01
N ILE A 103 -3.02 -0.52 1.61
CA ILE A 103 -3.51 -1.61 2.46
C ILE A 103 -2.36 -2.58 2.62
N LEU A 104 -1.86 -2.73 3.85
CA LEU A 104 -0.76 -3.60 4.23
C LEU A 104 -1.31 -4.81 4.98
N LEU A 105 -0.92 -6.01 4.54
CA LEU A 105 -1.27 -7.26 5.21
C LEU A 105 -0.26 -7.54 6.32
N VAL A 106 -0.60 -7.24 7.57
CA VAL A 106 0.32 -7.42 8.70
C VAL A 106 0.23 -8.83 9.26
N ASP A 107 -0.94 -9.24 9.74
CA ASP A 107 -1.20 -10.56 10.34
C ASP A 107 -2.49 -11.18 9.75
N ALA A 108 -2.90 -10.72 8.60
CA ALA A 108 -4.06 -11.28 7.91
C ALA A 108 -3.67 -12.57 7.16
N ASP A 109 -4.54 -13.57 7.20
CA ASP A 109 -4.37 -14.83 6.47
C ASP A 109 -4.54 -14.59 4.96
N PRO A 110 -3.51 -14.78 4.13
CA PRO A 110 -3.62 -14.61 2.68
C PRO A 110 -4.64 -15.53 2.02
N VAL A 111 -4.84 -16.73 2.54
CA VAL A 111 -5.81 -17.70 2.00
C VAL A 111 -7.22 -17.19 2.24
N GLU A 112 -7.54 -16.76 3.47
CA GLU A 112 -8.85 -16.22 3.81
C GLU A 112 -9.18 -14.95 3.02
N ILE A 113 -8.21 -14.00 2.91
CA ILE A 113 -8.39 -12.76 2.17
C ILE A 113 -8.67 -13.04 0.69
N ASN A 114 -7.92 -13.94 0.06
CA ASN A 114 -8.13 -14.27 -1.34
C ASN A 114 -9.45 -15.03 -1.55
N ALA A 115 -9.84 -15.91 -0.63
CA ALA A 115 -11.14 -16.60 -0.70
C ALA A 115 -12.31 -15.60 -0.69
N ARG A 116 -12.25 -14.58 0.17
CA ARG A 116 -13.26 -13.49 0.24
C ARG A 116 -13.26 -12.64 -1.02
N ALA A 117 -12.08 -12.28 -1.55
CA ALA A 117 -11.97 -11.53 -2.78
C ALA A 117 -12.52 -12.32 -3.98
N ASN A 118 -12.19 -13.60 -4.10
CA ASN A 118 -12.69 -14.47 -5.16
C ASN A 118 -14.20 -14.71 -5.07
N ALA A 119 -14.76 -14.83 -3.86
CA ALA A 119 -16.20 -14.94 -3.67
C ALA A 119 -16.93 -13.67 -4.16
N PHE A 120 -16.37 -12.49 -3.92
CA PHE A 120 -16.92 -11.25 -4.45
C PHE A 120 -16.83 -11.20 -5.99
N GLU A 121 -15.67 -11.52 -6.58
CA GLU A 121 -15.50 -11.53 -8.05
C GLU A 121 -16.47 -12.51 -8.73
N ALA A 122 -16.70 -13.68 -8.11
CA ALA A 122 -17.69 -14.64 -8.57
C ALA A 122 -19.12 -14.08 -8.51
N ALA A 123 -19.47 -13.39 -7.39
CA ALA A 123 -20.80 -12.82 -7.20
C ALA A 123 -21.13 -11.70 -8.22
N ILE A 124 -20.13 -10.95 -8.67
CA ILE A 124 -20.30 -9.90 -9.70
C ILE A 124 -20.00 -10.40 -11.13
N HIS A 125 -19.74 -11.69 -11.30
CA HIS A 125 -19.45 -12.32 -12.61
C HIS A 125 -18.31 -11.64 -13.38
N SER A 126 -17.26 -11.18 -12.69
CA SER A 126 -16.14 -10.45 -13.31
C SER A 126 -15.20 -11.34 -14.12
N GLY A 127 -15.22 -12.65 -13.90
CA GLY A 127 -14.29 -13.61 -14.47
C GLY A 127 -12.88 -13.57 -13.88
N ARG A 128 -12.61 -12.72 -12.89
CA ARG A 128 -11.32 -12.63 -12.23
C ARG A 128 -11.17 -13.68 -11.15
N HIS A 129 -9.94 -14.16 -11.00
CA HIS A 129 -9.56 -15.09 -9.94
C HIS A 129 -8.17 -14.70 -9.41
N TYR A 130 -7.99 -14.70 -8.11
CA TYR A 130 -6.75 -14.34 -7.43
C TYR A 130 -6.14 -15.55 -6.75
N ASP A 131 -4.81 -15.68 -6.86
CA ASP A 131 -4.03 -16.76 -6.29
C ASP A 131 -3.49 -16.37 -4.90
N PRO A 132 -3.87 -17.06 -3.82
CA PRO A 132 -3.34 -16.78 -2.48
C PRO A 132 -1.82 -16.96 -2.38
N ALA A 133 -1.19 -17.80 -3.23
CA ALA A 133 0.26 -17.95 -3.28
C ALA A 133 0.99 -16.68 -3.78
N LYS A 134 0.27 -15.75 -4.41
CA LYS A 134 0.80 -14.45 -4.86
C LYS A 134 0.72 -13.35 -3.81
N VAL A 135 0.28 -13.68 -2.60
CA VAL A 135 0.08 -12.73 -1.51
C VAL A 135 0.82 -13.22 -0.26
N VAL A 136 1.29 -12.30 0.58
CA VAL A 136 2.03 -12.60 1.81
C VAL A 136 1.68 -11.57 2.88
N SER A 137 1.66 -11.97 4.15
CA SER A 137 1.57 -11.04 5.29
C SER A 137 2.98 -10.68 5.81
N VAL A 138 3.07 -9.59 6.59
CA VAL A 138 4.30 -9.21 7.29
C VAL A 138 4.72 -10.34 8.25
N ARG A 139 3.76 -10.96 8.95
CA ARG A 139 4.01 -12.11 9.82
C ARG A 139 4.72 -13.24 9.09
N GLU A 140 4.19 -13.68 7.95
CA GLU A 140 4.83 -14.74 7.16
C GLU A 140 6.20 -14.31 6.61
N ALA A 141 6.31 -13.09 6.09
CA ALA A 141 7.55 -12.57 5.51
C ALA A 141 8.68 -12.41 6.53
N SER A 142 8.34 -12.08 7.79
CA SER A 142 9.30 -11.95 8.90
C SER A 142 9.62 -13.28 9.60
N GLY A 143 8.81 -14.31 9.40
CA GLY A 143 8.95 -15.59 10.12
C GLY A 143 8.59 -15.50 11.61
N ILE A 144 7.79 -14.50 12.00
CA ILE A 144 7.37 -14.31 13.40
C ILE A 144 6.23 -15.28 13.72
N ASP A 145 6.45 -16.18 14.67
CA ASP A 145 5.42 -17.12 15.14
C ASP A 145 4.38 -16.44 16.03
N ASP A 146 4.82 -15.67 17.02
CA ASP A 146 3.94 -14.91 17.91
C ASP A 146 3.69 -13.50 17.37
N ALA A 147 2.53 -13.30 16.75
CA ALA A 147 2.11 -12.02 16.21
C ALA A 147 1.54 -11.05 17.25
N THR A 148 1.61 -11.37 18.55
CA THR A 148 1.12 -10.50 19.62
C THR A 148 1.79 -9.11 19.52
N GLY A 149 0.98 -8.07 19.32
CA GLY A 149 1.47 -6.70 19.16
C GLY A 149 2.15 -6.36 17.83
N LEU A 150 2.27 -7.31 16.88
CA LEU A 150 2.95 -7.08 15.59
C LEU A 150 2.34 -5.89 14.83
N THR A 151 1.00 -5.79 14.79
CA THR A 151 0.33 -4.67 14.09
C THR A 151 0.70 -3.31 14.69
N GLU A 152 0.77 -3.18 16.00
CA GLU A 152 1.17 -1.93 16.66
C GLU A 152 2.67 -1.62 16.46
N THR A 153 3.51 -2.65 16.44
CA THR A 153 4.94 -2.51 16.13
C THR A 153 5.14 -1.99 14.71
N VAL A 154 4.52 -2.61 13.72
CA VAL A 154 4.57 -2.20 12.31
C VAL A 154 4.00 -0.78 12.13
N LYS A 155 2.87 -0.48 12.74
CA LYS A 155 2.25 0.85 12.72
C LYS A 155 3.18 1.92 13.28
N THR A 156 3.86 1.63 14.38
CA THR A 156 4.83 2.55 15.00
C THR A 156 6.03 2.77 14.10
N ALA A 157 6.60 1.72 13.52
CA ALA A 157 7.72 1.80 12.59
C ALA A 157 7.38 2.65 11.35
N ILE A 158 6.21 2.41 10.73
CA ILE A 158 5.74 3.20 9.58
C ILE A 158 5.51 4.68 9.98
N ARG A 159 4.90 4.96 11.13
CA ARG A 159 4.73 6.35 11.61
C ARG A 159 6.08 7.06 11.77
N ASN A 160 7.08 6.38 12.31
CA ASN A 160 8.43 6.92 12.45
C ASN A 160 9.08 7.18 11.08
N ALA A 161 8.92 6.27 10.12
CA ALA A 161 9.39 6.47 8.75
C ALA A 161 8.73 7.69 8.08
N ILE A 162 7.41 7.85 8.22
CA ILE A 162 6.66 9.00 7.70
C ILE A 162 7.21 10.30 8.34
N ALA A 163 7.44 10.33 9.66
CA ALA A 163 7.94 11.52 10.34
C ALA A 163 9.36 11.95 9.90
N ARG A 164 10.16 11.01 9.38
CA ARG A 164 11.51 11.28 8.84
C ARG A 164 11.53 11.58 7.35
N SER A 165 10.41 11.37 6.65
CA SER A 165 10.34 11.55 5.19
C SER A 165 10.02 13.00 4.81
N THR A 166 10.37 13.36 3.58
CA THR A 166 9.96 14.62 2.95
C THR A 166 8.85 14.34 1.94
N ALA A 167 7.73 15.02 2.08
CA ALA A 167 6.60 14.83 1.19
C ALA A 167 6.89 15.32 -0.24
N PRO A 168 6.37 14.67 -1.29
CA PRO A 168 6.51 15.14 -2.66
C PRO A 168 5.94 16.56 -2.84
N GLY A 169 6.66 17.41 -3.57
CA GLY A 169 6.23 18.78 -3.90
C GLY A 169 6.42 19.82 -2.80
N GLN A 170 7.22 19.51 -1.79
CA GLN A 170 7.70 20.46 -0.76
C GLN A 170 9.14 20.86 -1.04
#